data_343bc078f399083685d4a1251d1681f3
#
_entry.id   343bc078f399083685d4a1251d1681f3
#
_cell.length_a   1.000
_cell.length_b   1.000
_cell.length_c   1.000
_cell.angle_alpha   90.00
_cell.angle_beta   90.00
_cell.angle_gamma   90.00
#
_symmetry.space_group_name_H-M   'P 1'
#
loop_
_entity.id
_entity.type
_entity.pdbx_description
1 polymer ?
#
loop_
_entity_poly.entity_id
_entity_poly.type
_entity_poly.pdbx_seq_one_letter_code
_entity_poly.pdbx_strand_id
1 'polypeptide(L)'
;MSPREIWMGVLIGLGLAVILSSPWLARRWREARSKIRLVCTCGYVPEPPTDAANRVMRIVARCVVWIQVGRVEVSGRENLECAAPKLIAPTHGHYLDPFVIALLLPDRARIMAARGLLEFGRGLGALLFSRWGVFCTDLDTGKGTPALKAAVRILASGQTLVMFPEGWAHMDGAVGTFKRGAVSIARMTAARVGRPVSIIPVHLRYGAYPGPWIKKFSPASQCLIVLTGFIFFRRGVHVVVGKPLLSSELSKHATHATEELRSAVLSLNSLPAIQSYP
;
A
#
# COMPACT_ATOMS: atom_id res chain seq x y z
N MET A 1 31.50 14.37 1.34
CA MET A 1 30.96 13.43 2.35
C MET A 1 31.61 13.72 3.69
N SER A 2 30.81 13.96 4.72
CA SER A 2 31.32 14.15 6.06
C SER A 2 31.81 12.82 6.64
N PRO A 3 32.78 12.82 7.61
CA PRO A 3 33.21 11.59 8.28
C PRO A 3 32.05 10.78 8.88
N ARG A 4 30.96 11.43 9.30
CA ARG A 4 29.73 10.78 9.81
C ARG A 4 28.98 10.01 8.73
N GLU A 5 28.92 10.52 7.50
CA GLU A 5 28.26 9.83 6.38
C GLU A 5 29.04 8.60 5.95
N ILE A 6 30.38 8.67 6.00
CA ILE A 6 31.26 7.52 5.72
C ILE A 6 31.05 6.44 6.76
N TRP A 7 31.06 6.79 8.06
CA TRP A 7 30.85 5.84 9.14
C TRP A 7 29.45 5.23 9.13
N MET A 8 28.43 6.01 8.80
CA MET A 8 27.06 5.49 8.66
C MET A 8 26.94 4.51 7.49
N GLY A 9 27.60 4.81 6.37
CA GLY A 9 27.67 3.89 5.22
C GLY A 9 28.41 2.60 5.55
N VAL A 10 29.51 2.68 6.32
CA VAL A 10 30.27 1.51 6.79
C VAL A 10 29.46 0.68 7.77
N LEU A 11 28.76 1.29 8.73
CA LEU A 11 27.91 0.58 9.70
C LEU A 11 26.72 -0.12 9.03
N ILE A 12 26.09 0.54 8.06
CA ILE A 12 25.02 -0.07 7.25
C ILE A 12 25.59 -1.23 6.40
N GLY A 13 26.77 -1.04 5.80
CA GLY A 13 27.45 -2.07 5.02
C GLY A 13 27.84 -3.28 5.85
N LEU A 14 28.40 -3.06 7.06
CA LEU A 14 28.75 -4.11 8.00
C LEU A 14 27.49 -4.84 8.53
N GLY A 15 26.44 -4.10 8.88
CA GLY A 15 25.16 -4.69 9.28
C GLY A 15 24.55 -5.56 8.18
N LEU A 16 24.58 -5.09 6.94
CA LEU A 16 24.15 -5.88 5.77
C LEU A 16 25.07 -7.09 5.53
N ALA A 17 26.39 -6.97 5.69
CA ALA A 17 27.31 -8.08 5.53
C ALA A 17 27.10 -9.17 6.59
N VAL A 18 26.88 -8.79 7.86
CA VAL A 18 26.51 -9.71 8.95
C VAL A 18 25.17 -10.39 8.68
N ILE A 19 24.19 -9.63 8.20
CA ILE A 19 22.88 -10.17 7.81
C ILE A 19 23.02 -11.16 6.64
N LEU A 20 23.84 -10.84 5.65
CA LEU A 20 24.06 -11.68 4.47
C LEU A 20 24.94 -12.91 4.74
N SER A 21 25.81 -12.87 5.76
CA SER A 21 26.63 -14.01 6.19
C SER A 21 25.86 -15.02 7.07
N SER A 22 24.66 -14.68 7.55
CA SER A 22 23.83 -15.60 8.31
C SER A 22 23.16 -16.64 7.40
N PRO A 23 23.46 -17.96 7.54
CA PRO A 23 22.81 -19.01 6.74
C PRO A 23 21.29 -19.02 6.91
N TRP A 24 20.79 -18.65 8.08
CA TRP A 24 19.37 -18.55 8.40
C TRP A 24 18.70 -17.41 7.60
N LEU A 25 19.32 -16.23 7.54
CA LEU A 25 18.79 -15.09 6.77
C LEU A 25 18.88 -15.33 5.27
N ALA A 26 19.95 -15.96 4.79
CA ALA A 26 20.08 -16.36 3.39
C ALA A 26 19.01 -17.38 2.97
N ARG A 27 18.64 -18.31 3.87
CA ARG A 27 17.53 -19.24 3.66
C ARG A 27 16.19 -18.50 3.59
N ARG A 28 15.90 -17.62 4.58
CA ARG A 28 14.67 -16.80 4.62
C ARG A 28 14.53 -15.90 3.40
N TRP A 29 15.63 -15.35 2.92
CA TRP A 29 15.65 -14.57 1.70
C TRP A 29 15.27 -15.42 0.47
N ARG A 30 15.87 -16.61 0.31
CA ARG A 30 15.53 -17.51 -0.80
C ARG A 30 14.06 -17.91 -0.76
N GLU A 31 13.52 -18.23 0.41
CA GLU A 31 12.11 -18.54 0.61
C GLU A 31 11.21 -17.35 0.22
N ALA A 32 11.57 -16.13 0.64
CA ALA A 32 10.83 -14.93 0.28
C ALA A 32 10.83 -14.69 -1.24
N ARG A 33 11.99 -14.81 -1.90
CA ARG A 33 12.09 -14.68 -3.37
C ARG A 33 11.31 -15.73 -4.13
N SER A 34 11.31 -16.98 -3.67
CA SER A 34 10.51 -18.04 -4.29
C SER A 34 9.01 -17.76 -4.16
N LYS A 35 8.56 -17.30 -2.98
CA LYS A 35 7.16 -16.89 -2.76
C LYS A 35 6.73 -15.75 -3.68
N ILE A 36 7.59 -14.73 -3.90
CA ILE A 36 7.27 -13.64 -4.83
C ILE A 36 7.08 -14.15 -6.26
N ARG A 37 8.01 -14.99 -6.75
CA ARG A 37 7.88 -15.60 -8.08
C ARG A 37 6.56 -16.36 -8.20
N LEU A 38 6.19 -17.11 -7.15
CA LEU A 38 4.95 -17.85 -7.10
C LEU A 38 3.70 -16.95 -7.22
N VAL A 39 3.66 -15.84 -6.49
CA VAL A 39 2.55 -14.88 -6.55
C VAL A 39 2.41 -14.30 -7.95
N CYS A 40 3.51 -13.91 -8.59
CA CYS A 40 3.48 -13.30 -9.91
C CYS A 40 3.16 -14.30 -11.04
N THR A 41 3.52 -15.58 -10.88
CA THR A 41 3.35 -16.59 -11.93
C THR A 41 2.13 -17.49 -11.75
N CYS A 42 1.81 -17.87 -10.53
CA CYS A 42 0.84 -18.92 -10.21
C CYS A 42 -0.42 -18.44 -9.47
N GLY A 43 -0.59 -17.13 -9.22
CA GLY A 43 -1.70 -16.60 -8.40
C GLY A 43 -1.64 -17.11 -6.96
N TYR A 44 -0.45 -17.28 -6.43
CA TYR A 44 -0.21 -17.67 -5.05
C TYR A 44 -0.87 -16.69 -4.09
N VAL A 45 -1.59 -17.20 -3.10
CA VAL A 45 -2.15 -16.40 -2.00
C VAL A 45 -1.17 -16.51 -0.84
N PRO A 46 -0.45 -15.43 -0.50
CA PRO A 46 0.44 -15.48 0.65
C PRO A 46 -0.36 -15.74 1.94
N GLU A 47 0.27 -16.34 2.93
CA GLU A 47 -0.33 -16.54 4.24
C GLU A 47 -0.72 -15.20 4.89
N PRO A 48 -1.80 -15.15 5.68
CA PRO A 48 -2.14 -13.94 6.43
C PRO A 48 -1.02 -13.60 7.40
N PRO A 49 -0.76 -12.30 7.67
CA PRO A 49 0.24 -11.91 8.65
C PRO A 49 -0.13 -12.44 10.03
N THR A 50 0.87 -12.83 10.80
CA THR A 50 0.68 -13.22 12.20
C THR A 50 0.42 -11.99 13.07
N ASP A 51 -0.20 -12.17 14.23
CA ASP A 51 -0.46 -11.05 15.16
C ASP A 51 0.83 -10.37 15.62
N ALA A 52 1.92 -11.13 15.76
CA ALA A 52 3.24 -10.59 16.06
C ALA A 52 3.77 -9.72 14.90
N ALA A 53 3.66 -10.20 13.66
CA ALA A 53 4.05 -9.44 12.47
C ALA A 53 3.22 -8.16 12.33
N ASN A 54 1.91 -8.21 12.60
CA ASN A 54 1.03 -7.04 12.59
C ASN A 54 1.43 -6.02 13.66
N ARG A 55 1.72 -6.46 14.89
CA ARG A 55 2.20 -5.55 15.94
C ARG A 55 3.50 -4.85 15.54
N VAL A 56 4.48 -5.60 15.03
CA VAL A 56 5.75 -5.03 14.55
C VAL A 56 5.50 -4.03 13.42
N MET A 57 4.69 -4.40 12.43
CA MET A 57 4.33 -3.50 11.34
C MET A 57 3.70 -2.19 11.84
N ARG A 58 2.75 -2.26 12.78
CA ARG A 58 2.11 -1.07 13.35
C ARG A 58 3.09 -0.18 14.11
N ILE A 59 4.03 -0.77 14.85
CA ILE A 59 5.10 -0.01 15.53
C ILE A 59 5.96 0.69 14.48
N VAL A 60 6.44 -0.04 13.48
CA VAL A 60 7.24 0.54 12.39
C VAL A 60 6.47 1.63 11.66
N ALA A 61 5.20 1.38 11.30
CA ALA A 61 4.35 2.37 10.64
C ALA A 61 4.17 3.63 11.51
N ARG A 62 3.92 3.47 12.82
CA ARG A 62 3.84 4.61 13.75
C ARG A 62 5.13 5.42 13.80
N CYS A 63 6.29 4.74 13.93
CA CYS A 63 7.58 5.41 13.95
C CYS A 63 7.84 6.17 12.64
N VAL A 64 7.63 5.53 11.49
CA VAL A 64 7.81 6.14 10.16
C VAL A 64 6.88 7.34 10.00
N VAL A 65 5.60 7.18 10.29
CA VAL A 65 4.61 8.25 10.15
C VAL A 65 4.90 9.38 11.14
N TRP A 66 5.22 9.09 12.39
CA TRP A 66 5.56 10.11 13.38
C TRP A 66 6.79 10.93 12.97
N ILE A 67 7.84 10.29 12.46
CA ILE A 67 9.06 10.96 12.03
C ILE A 67 8.83 11.76 10.75
N GLN A 68 8.18 11.17 9.75
CA GLN A 68 8.13 11.69 8.38
C GLN A 68 6.91 12.57 8.09
N VAL A 69 5.76 12.23 8.69
CA VAL A 69 4.48 12.91 8.44
C VAL A 69 4.10 13.81 9.62
N GLY A 70 4.34 13.33 10.84
CA GLY A 70 3.94 13.99 12.07
C GLY A 70 2.49 13.66 12.42
N ARG A 71 1.56 14.59 12.19
CA ARG A 71 0.15 14.46 12.57
C ARG A 71 -0.63 13.66 11.51
N VAL A 72 -1.50 12.76 11.99
CA VAL A 72 -2.47 12.06 11.16
C VAL A 72 -3.87 12.39 11.65
N GLU A 73 -4.68 12.98 10.80
CA GLU A 73 -6.09 13.26 11.04
C GLU A 73 -6.94 12.30 10.20
N VAL A 74 -8.01 11.78 10.77
CA VAL A 74 -8.86 10.80 10.09
C VAL A 74 -10.32 11.23 10.20
N SER A 75 -11.01 11.31 9.06
CA SER A 75 -12.46 11.54 8.98
C SER A 75 -13.14 10.34 8.34
N GLY A 76 -14.34 10.01 8.79
CA GLY A 76 -15.13 8.90 8.24
C GLY A 76 -14.61 7.51 8.61
N ARG A 77 -13.87 7.38 9.73
CA ARG A 77 -13.28 6.10 10.17
C ARG A 77 -14.31 4.99 10.32
N GLU A 78 -15.53 5.33 10.72
CA GLU A 78 -16.68 4.44 10.85
C GLU A 78 -17.00 3.69 9.56
N ASN A 79 -16.69 4.26 8.41
CA ASN A 79 -16.88 3.61 7.11
C ASN A 79 -15.96 2.40 6.88
N LEU A 80 -14.91 2.24 7.70
CA LEU A 80 -14.04 1.04 7.67
C LEU A 80 -14.67 -0.15 8.39
N GLU A 81 -15.73 0.05 9.19
CA GLU A 81 -16.37 -0.98 10.00
C GLU A 81 -17.42 -1.79 9.23
N CYS A 82 -17.58 -1.52 7.92
CA CYS A 82 -18.51 -2.27 7.10
C CYS A 82 -18.20 -3.77 7.06
N ALA A 83 -19.23 -4.59 6.79
CA ALA A 83 -19.10 -6.04 6.73
C ALA A 83 -18.11 -6.47 5.62
N ALA A 84 -17.28 -7.48 5.91
CA ALA A 84 -16.42 -8.09 4.91
C ALA A 84 -17.27 -8.86 3.85
N PRO A 85 -16.78 -9.02 2.60
CA PRO A 85 -15.46 -8.66 2.10
C PRO A 85 -15.36 -7.19 1.70
N LYS A 86 -14.24 -6.56 2.03
CA LYS A 86 -14.01 -5.14 1.73
C LYS A 86 -12.67 -4.89 1.06
N LEU A 87 -12.71 -4.04 0.03
CA LEU A 87 -11.56 -3.54 -0.69
C LEU A 87 -11.41 -2.05 -0.37
N ILE A 88 -10.27 -1.65 0.18
CA ILE A 88 -9.93 -0.26 0.45
C ILE A 88 -9.15 0.27 -0.75
N ALA A 89 -9.62 1.37 -1.33
CA ALA A 89 -9.10 1.98 -2.54
C ALA A 89 -8.59 3.41 -2.26
N PRO A 90 -7.38 3.57 -1.68
CA PRO A 90 -6.83 4.87 -1.37
C PRO A 90 -6.17 5.54 -2.58
N THR A 91 -6.08 6.88 -2.55
CA THR A 91 -5.20 7.63 -3.45
C THR A 91 -3.74 7.27 -3.20
N HIS A 92 -2.89 7.48 -4.21
CA HIS A 92 -1.46 7.20 -4.14
C HIS A 92 -0.64 8.44 -4.49
N GLY A 93 -0.60 9.39 -3.55
CA GLY A 93 0.12 10.65 -3.70
C GLY A 93 1.54 10.65 -3.12
N HIS A 94 1.88 9.63 -2.29
CA HIS A 94 3.16 9.60 -1.58
C HIS A 94 3.64 8.18 -1.31
N TYR A 95 4.95 7.94 -1.24
CA TYR A 95 5.51 6.64 -0.84
C TYR A 95 5.17 6.23 0.60
N LEU A 96 4.75 7.20 1.44
CA LEU A 96 4.34 6.94 2.82
C LEU A 96 2.90 6.45 2.96
N ASP A 97 2.10 6.52 1.90
CA ASP A 97 0.68 6.11 1.92
C ASP A 97 0.45 4.71 2.49
N PRO A 98 1.25 3.68 2.15
CA PRO A 98 1.06 2.34 2.72
C PRO A 98 1.23 2.32 4.23
N PHE A 99 2.15 3.12 4.79
CA PHE A 99 2.36 3.22 6.24
C PHE A 99 1.23 3.96 6.94
N VAL A 100 0.73 5.04 6.34
CA VAL A 100 -0.43 5.78 6.86
C VAL A 100 -1.67 4.89 6.86
N ILE A 101 -1.95 4.22 5.74
CA ILE A 101 -3.07 3.29 5.62
C ILE A 101 -2.93 2.13 6.62
N ALA A 102 -1.73 1.58 6.82
CA ALA A 102 -1.50 0.50 7.76
C ALA A 102 -1.90 0.83 9.21
N LEU A 103 -1.89 2.11 9.60
CA LEU A 103 -2.36 2.55 10.92
C LEU A 103 -3.87 2.47 11.08
N LEU A 104 -4.61 2.51 9.99
CA LEU A 104 -6.08 2.53 9.96
C LEU A 104 -6.69 1.14 9.76
N LEU A 105 -5.87 0.21 9.26
CA LEU A 105 -6.37 -1.10 8.85
C LEU A 105 -6.70 -1.99 10.06
N PRO A 106 -7.72 -2.84 9.92
CA PRO A 106 -7.91 -3.95 10.84
C PRO A 106 -6.72 -4.91 10.77
N ASP A 107 -6.59 -5.75 11.78
CA ASP A 107 -5.60 -6.82 11.77
C ASP A 107 -5.77 -7.75 10.57
N ARG A 108 -4.66 -8.24 10.03
CA ARG A 108 -4.61 -9.17 8.90
C ARG A 108 -5.08 -8.60 7.55
N ALA A 109 -5.13 -7.28 7.40
CA ALA A 109 -5.34 -6.69 6.08
C ALA A 109 -4.17 -7.02 5.12
N ARG A 110 -4.48 -7.08 3.83
CA ARG A 110 -3.53 -7.41 2.77
C ARG A 110 -3.33 -6.20 1.88
N ILE A 111 -2.10 -5.95 1.48
CA ILE A 111 -1.76 -4.81 0.63
C ILE A 111 -1.20 -5.33 -0.69
N MET A 112 -1.83 -4.92 -1.79
CA MET A 112 -1.30 -5.17 -3.13
C MET A 112 -0.30 -4.09 -3.49
N ALA A 113 0.92 -4.48 -3.85
CA ALA A 113 2.01 -3.56 -4.17
C ALA A 113 2.71 -3.94 -5.49
N ALA A 114 3.40 -2.97 -6.10
CA ALA A 114 4.20 -3.21 -7.29
C ALA A 114 5.34 -4.19 -6.98
N ARG A 115 5.69 -5.04 -7.94
CA ARG A 115 6.75 -6.06 -7.85
C ARG A 115 8.09 -5.44 -7.41
N GLY A 116 8.44 -4.26 -7.95
CA GLY A 116 9.68 -3.57 -7.63
C GLY A 116 9.86 -3.26 -6.14
N LEU A 117 8.78 -3.06 -5.37
CA LEU A 117 8.86 -2.88 -3.92
C LEU A 117 9.37 -4.15 -3.22
N LEU A 118 8.94 -5.32 -3.68
CA LEU A 118 9.36 -6.59 -3.09
C LEU A 118 10.76 -7.02 -3.57
N GLU A 119 11.16 -6.60 -4.76
CA GLU A 119 12.52 -6.84 -5.29
C GLU A 119 13.55 -5.83 -4.77
N PHE A 120 13.13 -4.75 -4.13
CA PHE A 120 14.01 -3.74 -3.57
C PHE A 120 15.09 -4.36 -2.68
N GLY A 121 16.32 -3.83 -2.77
CA GLY A 121 17.45 -4.31 -1.97
C GLY A 121 17.78 -5.80 -2.24
N ARG A 122 17.67 -6.24 -3.51
CA ARG A 122 17.89 -7.64 -3.92
C ARG A 122 16.99 -8.65 -3.20
N GLY A 123 15.77 -8.23 -2.82
CA GLY A 123 14.76 -9.05 -2.13
C GLY A 123 14.64 -8.78 -0.62
N LEU A 124 15.31 -7.76 -0.10
CA LEU A 124 15.09 -7.29 1.28
C LEU A 124 13.62 -6.84 1.47
N GLY A 125 13.06 -6.17 0.46
CA GLY A 125 11.64 -5.83 0.45
C GLY A 125 10.75 -7.06 0.61
N ALA A 126 11.06 -8.16 -0.07
CA ALA A 126 10.32 -9.41 0.07
C ALA A 126 10.40 -9.99 1.49
N LEU A 127 11.59 -9.95 2.09
CA LEU A 127 11.81 -10.45 3.44
C LEU A 127 10.95 -9.68 4.47
N LEU A 128 10.87 -8.36 4.31
CA LEU A 128 10.15 -7.48 5.24
C LEU A 128 8.64 -7.48 4.98
N PHE A 129 8.24 -7.16 3.75
CA PHE A 129 6.85 -6.87 3.42
C PHE A 129 5.96 -8.11 3.25
N SER A 130 6.52 -9.26 2.83
CA SER A 130 5.72 -10.47 2.70
C SER A 130 5.12 -10.93 4.03
N ARG A 131 5.84 -10.71 5.14
CA ARG A 131 5.35 -11.01 6.49
C ARG A 131 4.24 -10.07 6.96
N TRP A 132 4.12 -8.91 6.35
CA TRP A 132 3.08 -7.92 6.63
C TRP A 132 1.87 -8.05 5.72
N GLY A 133 1.76 -9.18 5.04
CA GLY A 133 0.63 -9.44 4.16
C GLY A 133 0.70 -8.73 2.81
N VAL A 134 1.84 -8.11 2.47
CA VAL A 134 2.04 -7.50 1.16
C VAL A 134 2.29 -8.58 0.12
N PHE A 135 1.59 -8.49 -1.02
CA PHE A 135 1.80 -9.34 -2.18
C PHE A 135 1.92 -8.50 -3.45
N CYS A 136 2.60 -9.04 -4.45
CA CYS A 136 2.93 -8.24 -5.63
C CYS A 136 1.92 -8.37 -6.75
N THR A 137 1.82 -7.27 -7.52
CA THR A 137 1.25 -7.26 -8.86
C THR A 137 2.35 -6.95 -9.87
N ASP A 138 2.31 -7.62 -11.01
CA ASP A 138 3.19 -7.36 -12.14
C ASP A 138 2.45 -6.45 -13.12
N LEU A 139 2.64 -5.15 -12.94
CA LEU A 139 2.00 -4.12 -13.79
C LEU A 139 2.75 -3.92 -15.11
N ASP A 140 4.04 -4.23 -15.13
CA ASP A 140 4.93 -3.88 -16.25
C ASP A 140 4.82 -4.88 -17.40
N THR A 141 4.50 -6.14 -17.10
CA THR A 141 4.41 -7.21 -18.14
C THR A 141 3.01 -7.39 -18.71
N GLY A 142 2.02 -6.63 -18.26
CA GLY A 142 0.61 -6.84 -18.63
C GLY A 142 0.00 -8.17 -18.15
N LYS A 143 0.77 -9.01 -17.45
CA LYS A 143 0.38 -10.33 -16.94
C LYS A 143 -0.25 -10.24 -15.53
N GLY A 144 -1.04 -9.20 -15.25
CA GLY A 144 -1.67 -8.99 -13.95
C GLY A 144 -2.70 -10.03 -13.49
N THR A 145 -3.08 -10.97 -14.38
CA THR A 145 -4.08 -12.01 -14.10
C THR A 145 -3.79 -12.86 -12.85
N PRO A 146 -2.56 -13.32 -12.59
CA PRO A 146 -2.27 -14.10 -11.39
C PRO A 146 -2.46 -13.31 -10.10
N ALA A 147 -2.04 -12.04 -10.07
CA ALA A 147 -2.21 -11.16 -8.92
C ALA A 147 -3.69 -10.82 -8.67
N LEU A 148 -4.47 -10.61 -9.74
CA LEU A 148 -5.93 -10.45 -9.66
C LEU A 148 -6.60 -11.68 -9.05
N LYS A 149 -6.22 -12.89 -9.49
CA LYS A 149 -6.73 -14.14 -8.91
C LYS A 149 -6.37 -14.28 -7.43
N ALA A 150 -5.16 -13.89 -7.03
CA ALA A 150 -4.73 -13.87 -5.63
C ALA A 150 -5.58 -12.90 -4.80
N ALA A 151 -5.80 -11.69 -5.31
CA ALA A 151 -6.65 -10.67 -4.68
C ALA A 151 -8.10 -11.16 -4.47
N VAL A 152 -8.69 -11.78 -5.49
CA VAL A 152 -10.03 -12.38 -5.40
C VAL A 152 -10.08 -13.47 -4.32
N ARG A 153 -9.07 -14.33 -4.22
CA ARG A 153 -9.02 -15.36 -3.18
C ARG A 153 -8.92 -14.77 -1.79
N ILE A 154 -8.12 -13.72 -1.61
CA ILE A 154 -7.97 -12.98 -0.35
C ILE A 154 -9.32 -12.39 0.09
N LEU A 155 -9.98 -11.64 -0.79
CA LEU A 155 -11.29 -11.07 -0.49
C LEU A 155 -12.36 -12.13 -0.24
N ALA A 156 -12.37 -13.21 -1.04
CA ALA A 156 -13.32 -14.31 -0.89
C ALA A 156 -13.14 -15.07 0.43
N SER A 157 -11.96 -15.06 1.04
CA SER A 157 -11.72 -15.60 2.38
C SER A 157 -12.14 -14.66 3.51
N GLY A 158 -12.78 -13.52 3.20
CA GLY A 158 -13.26 -12.56 4.19
C GLY A 158 -12.19 -11.59 4.71
N GLN A 159 -10.98 -11.60 4.13
CA GLN A 159 -9.91 -10.68 4.52
C GLN A 159 -10.11 -9.30 3.86
N THR A 160 -9.58 -8.25 4.50
CA THR A 160 -9.53 -6.91 3.93
C THR A 160 -8.37 -6.80 2.92
N LEU A 161 -8.65 -6.23 1.77
CA LEU A 161 -7.65 -5.93 0.73
C LEU A 161 -7.46 -4.43 0.59
N VAL A 162 -6.22 -3.98 0.54
CA VAL A 162 -5.86 -2.61 0.14
C VAL A 162 -5.22 -2.66 -1.24
N MET A 163 -5.68 -1.80 -2.11
CA MET A 163 -5.15 -1.65 -3.45
C MET A 163 -5.20 -0.18 -3.85
N PHE A 164 -4.07 0.35 -4.28
CA PHE A 164 -3.98 1.70 -4.85
C PHE A 164 -4.40 1.67 -6.32
N PRO A 165 -5.60 2.17 -6.69
CA PRO A 165 -6.13 1.97 -8.04
C PRO A 165 -5.37 2.76 -9.12
N GLU A 166 -4.62 3.79 -8.75
CA GLU A 166 -3.73 4.53 -9.63
C GLU A 166 -2.55 3.67 -10.12
N GLY A 167 -2.13 2.71 -9.30
CA GLY A 167 -1.03 1.78 -9.60
C GLY A 167 0.37 2.41 -9.52
N TRP A 168 0.47 3.70 -9.27
CA TRP A 168 1.73 4.44 -9.13
C TRP A 168 1.54 5.67 -8.24
N ALA A 169 2.57 6.04 -7.46
CA ALA A 169 2.56 7.24 -6.63
C ALA A 169 2.85 8.49 -7.46
N HIS A 170 1.94 9.49 -7.41
CA HIS A 170 2.04 10.69 -8.24
C HIS A 170 3.01 11.74 -7.69
N MET A 171 3.21 11.83 -6.39
CA MET A 171 4.13 12.73 -5.67
C MET A 171 3.81 14.23 -5.74
N ASP A 172 2.72 14.62 -6.34
CA ASP A 172 2.27 16.00 -6.52
C ASP A 172 0.91 16.29 -5.87
N GLY A 173 0.30 15.28 -5.26
CA GLY A 173 -1.03 15.38 -4.63
C GLY A 173 -2.20 15.30 -5.61
N ALA A 174 -1.94 15.22 -6.91
CA ALA A 174 -2.98 15.01 -7.89
C ALA A 174 -3.50 13.56 -7.83
N VAL A 175 -4.81 13.39 -7.95
CA VAL A 175 -5.42 12.08 -8.11
C VAL A 175 -5.37 11.67 -9.57
N GLY A 176 -4.58 10.66 -9.88
CA GLY A 176 -4.39 10.15 -11.22
C GLY A 176 -5.60 9.40 -11.78
N THR A 177 -5.41 8.79 -12.95
CA THR A 177 -6.40 7.90 -13.55
C THR A 177 -6.41 6.55 -12.81
N PHE A 178 -7.61 6.03 -12.55
CA PHE A 178 -7.77 4.73 -11.91
C PHE A 178 -7.73 3.60 -12.93
N LYS A 179 -7.05 2.53 -12.59
CA LYS A 179 -7.05 1.27 -13.34
C LYS A 179 -8.26 0.43 -12.95
N ARG A 180 -8.81 -0.32 -13.90
CA ARG A 180 -10.00 -1.16 -13.73
C ARG A 180 -9.83 -2.31 -12.70
N GLY A 181 -8.62 -2.53 -12.20
CA GLY A 181 -8.30 -3.64 -11.31
C GLY A 181 -9.16 -3.73 -10.06
N ALA A 182 -9.39 -2.62 -9.36
CA ALA A 182 -10.18 -2.58 -8.13
C ALA A 182 -11.62 -3.07 -8.35
N VAL A 183 -12.29 -2.51 -9.37
CA VAL A 183 -13.65 -2.88 -9.75
C VAL A 183 -13.73 -4.34 -10.23
N SER A 184 -12.75 -4.76 -11.04
CA SER A 184 -12.71 -6.14 -11.54
C SER A 184 -12.53 -7.17 -10.41
N ILE A 185 -11.63 -6.91 -9.45
CA ILE A 185 -11.45 -7.76 -8.27
C ILE A 185 -12.73 -7.84 -7.45
N ALA A 186 -13.37 -6.70 -7.19
CA ALA A 186 -14.61 -6.65 -6.40
C ALA A 186 -15.73 -7.48 -7.06
N ARG A 187 -15.93 -7.35 -8.37
CA ARG A 187 -16.94 -8.10 -9.13
C ARG A 187 -16.66 -9.59 -9.20
N MET A 188 -15.41 -9.96 -9.50
CA MET A 188 -15.03 -11.36 -9.53
C MET A 188 -15.18 -12.02 -8.16
N THR A 189 -14.91 -11.26 -7.09
CA THR A 189 -15.13 -11.74 -5.73
C THR A 189 -16.61 -11.88 -5.43
N ALA A 190 -17.42 -10.87 -5.76
CA ALA A 190 -18.88 -10.90 -5.55
C ALA A 190 -19.51 -12.11 -6.25
N ALA A 191 -19.14 -12.37 -7.50
CA ALA A 191 -19.59 -13.55 -8.26
C ALA A 191 -19.17 -14.87 -7.58
N ARG A 192 -17.99 -14.91 -6.95
CA ARG A 192 -17.47 -16.10 -6.27
C ARG A 192 -18.15 -16.39 -4.93
N VAL A 193 -18.46 -15.33 -4.15
CA VAL A 193 -19.02 -15.47 -2.78
C VAL A 193 -20.53 -15.29 -2.71
N GLY A 194 -21.19 -14.97 -3.84
CA GLY A 194 -22.65 -14.78 -3.93
C GLY A 194 -23.19 -13.52 -3.21
N ARG A 195 -22.32 -12.56 -2.86
CA ARG A 195 -22.71 -11.32 -2.19
C ARG A 195 -21.85 -10.14 -2.66
N PRO A 196 -22.37 -8.89 -2.60
CA PRO A 196 -21.60 -7.72 -2.99
C PRO A 196 -20.32 -7.54 -2.15
N VAL A 197 -19.32 -6.92 -2.77
CA VAL A 197 -18.08 -6.48 -2.11
C VAL A 197 -18.17 -4.98 -1.90
N SER A 198 -17.82 -4.53 -0.70
CA SER A 198 -17.72 -3.10 -0.37
C SER A 198 -16.38 -2.56 -0.87
N ILE A 199 -16.42 -1.53 -1.72
CA ILE A 199 -15.22 -0.77 -2.13
C ILE A 199 -15.24 0.53 -1.35
N ILE A 200 -14.21 0.77 -0.54
CA ILE A 200 -14.12 1.94 0.33
C ILE A 200 -13.15 2.94 -0.32
N PRO A 201 -13.65 4.05 -0.84
CA PRO A 201 -12.81 5.12 -1.38
C PRO A 201 -12.11 5.83 -0.22
N VAL A 202 -10.80 6.08 -0.34
CA VAL A 202 -10.03 6.80 0.67
C VAL A 202 -9.17 7.86 -0.02
N HIS A 203 -9.18 9.07 0.53
CA HIS A 203 -8.35 10.16 0.04
C HIS A 203 -7.30 10.56 1.09
N LEU A 204 -6.02 10.60 0.69
CA LEU A 204 -4.92 11.04 1.54
C LEU A 204 -4.46 12.42 1.08
N ARG A 205 -4.58 13.42 1.95
CA ARG A 205 -4.13 14.80 1.70
C ARG A 205 -2.97 15.11 2.62
N TYR A 206 -1.78 15.25 2.04
CA TYR A 206 -0.61 15.69 2.79
C TYR A 206 -0.51 17.21 2.80
N GLY A 207 -0.01 17.77 3.89
CA GLY A 207 0.30 19.20 3.95
C GLY A 207 1.48 19.62 3.08
N ALA A 208 2.28 18.66 2.58
CA ALA A 208 3.32 18.86 1.57
C ALA A 208 3.55 17.59 0.76
N TYR A 209 3.92 17.77 -0.49
CA TYR A 209 4.30 16.69 -1.41
C TYR A 209 5.72 16.91 -1.93
N PRO A 210 6.45 15.83 -2.24
CA PRO A 210 7.81 15.93 -2.80
C PRO A 210 7.87 16.70 -4.12
N GLY A 211 6.79 16.68 -4.89
CA GLY A 211 6.71 17.28 -6.20
C GLY A 211 7.19 16.35 -7.33
N PRO A 212 6.83 16.67 -8.58
CA PRO A 212 7.09 15.81 -9.74
C PRO A 212 8.58 15.66 -10.08
N TRP A 213 9.45 16.57 -9.61
CA TRP A 213 10.90 16.51 -9.83
C TRP A 213 11.54 15.24 -9.30
N ILE A 214 10.96 14.65 -8.24
CA ILE A 214 11.48 13.42 -7.64
C ILE A 214 11.43 12.24 -8.62
N LYS A 215 10.51 12.25 -9.59
CA LYS A 215 10.39 11.21 -10.62
C LYS A 215 11.59 11.11 -11.56
N LYS A 216 12.46 12.13 -11.60
CA LYS A 216 13.71 12.11 -12.37
C LYS A 216 14.77 11.16 -11.81
N PHE A 217 14.60 10.73 -10.57
CA PHE A 217 15.52 9.81 -9.89
C PHE A 217 15.06 8.36 -9.98
N SER A 218 15.97 7.43 -9.78
CA SER A 218 15.61 6.01 -9.67
C SER A 218 14.65 5.77 -8.52
N PRO A 219 13.79 4.73 -8.53
CA PRO A 219 12.87 4.44 -7.44
C PRO A 219 13.57 4.30 -6.08
N ALA A 220 14.77 3.72 -6.04
CA ALA A 220 15.56 3.61 -4.82
C ALA A 220 16.01 4.98 -4.30
N SER A 221 16.47 5.87 -5.19
CA SER A 221 16.86 7.24 -4.83
C SER A 221 15.65 8.06 -4.38
N GLN A 222 14.51 7.90 -5.05
CA GLN A 222 13.26 8.56 -4.65
C GLN A 222 12.86 8.15 -3.22
N CYS A 223 12.90 6.85 -2.92
CA CYS A 223 12.61 6.34 -1.58
C CYS A 223 13.59 6.93 -0.55
N LEU A 224 14.88 6.98 -0.87
CA LEU A 224 15.90 7.55 0.02
C LEU A 224 15.67 9.05 0.25
N ILE A 225 15.39 9.82 -0.79
CA ILE A 225 15.10 11.27 -0.68
C ILE A 225 13.89 11.49 0.21
N VAL A 226 12.82 10.72 0.02
CA VAL A 226 11.62 10.82 0.86
C VAL A 226 11.93 10.43 2.30
N LEU A 227 12.68 9.35 2.53
CA LEU A 227 13.02 8.90 3.87
C LEU A 227 13.99 9.83 4.62
N THR A 228 14.88 10.53 3.92
CA THR A 228 15.84 11.45 4.51
C THR A 228 15.36 12.90 4.55
N GLY A 229 14.41 13.26 3.68
CA GLY A 229 13.83 14.61 3.57
C GLY A 229 12.73 14.92 4.60
N PHE A 230 12.64 14.15 5.68
CA PHE A 230 11.55 14.22 6.67
C PHE A 230 11.28 15.64 7.23
N ILE A 231 12.30 16.47 7.35
CA ILE A 231 12.18 17.84 7.89
C ILE A 231 11.27 18.72 7.02
N PHE A 232 11.27 18.48 5.69
CA PHE A 232 10.52 19.29 4.73
C PHE A 232 9.06 18.84 4.56
N PHE A 233 8.74 17.58 4.88
CA PHE A 233 7.44 16.97 4.60
C PHE A 233 6.58 16.73 5.84
N ARG A 234 7.08 17.07 7.03
CA ARG A 234 6.38 16.89 8.30
C ARG A 234 5.27 17.93 8.51
N ARG A 235 4.30 17.96 7.59
CA ARG A 235 3.15 18.88 7.64
C ARG A 235 1.81 18.20 7.87
N GLY A 236 1.86 16.94 8.30
CA GLY A 236 0.67 16.14 8.56
C GLY A 236 0.04 15.54 7.32
N VAL A 237 -0.90 14.64 7.57
CA VAL A 237 -1.77 14.04 6.56
C VAL A 237 -3.20 13.97 7.10
N HIS A 238 -4.16 14.35 6.28
CA HIS A 238 -5.58 14.14 6.52
C HIS A 238 -6.08 12.98 5.66
N VAL A 239 -6.57 11.94 6.30
CA VAL A 239 -7.15 10.76 5.66
C VAL A 239 -8.65 10.85 5.72
N VAL A 240 -9.29 10.92 4.57
CA VAL A 240 -10.75 10.97 4.46
C VAL A 240 -11.25 9.64 3.93
N VAL A 241 -12.02 8.93 4.74
CA VAL A 241 -12.62 7.64 4.40
C VAL A 241 -14.05 7.88 3.94
N GLY A 242 -14.33 7.60 2.68
CA GLY A 242 -15.64 7.79 2.08
C GLY A 242 -16.60 6.63 2.39
N LYS A 243 -17.87 6.84 2.07
CA LYS A 243 -18.90 5.80 2.20
C LYS A 243 -18.57 4.59 1.32
N PRO A 244 -18.79 3.36 1.81
CA PRO A 244 -18.60 2.16 0.99
C PRO A 244 -19.50 2.17 -0.25
N LEU A 245 -18.93 1.85 -1.40
CA LEU A 245 -19.63 1.62 -2.65
C LEU A 245 -19.81 0.11 -2.83
N LEU A 246 -21.04 -0.36 -3.02
CA LEU A 246 -21.26 -1.77 -3.27
C LEU A 246 -20.95 -2.12 -4.73
N SER A 247 -20.25 -3.22 -4.95
CA SER A 247 -19.89 -3.69 -6.29
C SER A 247 -21.09 -3.96 -7.19
N SER A 248 -22.30 -4.18 -6.61
CA SER A 248 -23.57 -4.34 -7.30
C SER A 248 -24.21 -3.03 -7.73
N GLU A 249 -23.89 -1.91 -7.08
CA GLU A 249 -24.45 -0.58 -7.36
C GLU A 249 -23.68 0.17 -8.44
N LEU A 250 -22.42 -0.22 -8.67
CA LEU A 250 -21.59 0.39 -9.70
C LEU A 250 -22.06 0.01 -11.10
N SER A 251 -21.91 0.94 -12.05
CA SER A 251 -22.23 0.74 -13.48
C SER A 251 -21.74 -0.60 -14.00
N LYS A 252 -22.55 -1.29 -14.84
CA LYS A 252 -22.17 -2.59 -15.44
C LYS A 252 -20.88 -2.50 -16.28
N HIS A 253 -20.64 -1.36 -16.93
CA HIS A 253 -19.43 -1.12 -17.70
C HIS A 253 -18.24 -0.83 -16.78
N ALA A 254 -17.17 -1.63 -16.89
CA ALA A 254 -16.01 -1.55 -16.01
C ALA A 254 -15.31 -0.18 -16.02
N THR A 255 -15.30 0.48 -17.18
CA THR A 255 -14.70 1.84 -17.31
C THR A 255 -15.53 2.87 -16.54
N HIS A 256 -16.84 2.87 -16.70
CA HIS A 256 -17.74 3.79 -15.98
C HIS A 256 -17.69 3.54 -14.48
N ALA A 257 -17.76 2.28 -14.03
CA ALA A 257 -17.63 1.93 -12.62
C ALA A 257 -16.27 2.36 -12.00
N THR A 258 -15.20 2.35 -12.81
CA THR A 258 -13.89 2.81 -12.36
C THR A 258 -13.87 4.34 -12.21
N GLU A 259 -14.55 5.07 -13.12
CA GLU A 259 -14.67 6.52 -13.02
C GLU A 259 -15.63 6.93 -11.88
N GLU A 260 -16.69 6.17 -11.61
CA GLU A 260 -17.54 6.36 -10.43
C GLU A 260 -16.74 6.25 -9.14
N LEU A 261 -15.87 5.21 -9.02
CA LEU A 261 -14.97 5.07 -7.88
C LEU A 261 -14.00 6.23 -7.77
N ARG A 262 -13.42 6.67 -8.91
CA ARG A 262 -12.52 7.82 -8.94
C ARG A 262 -13.22 9.10 -8.53
N SER A 263 -14.42 9.35 -9.04
CA SER A 263 -15.24 10.51 -8.70
C SER A 263 -15.61 10.52 -7.22
N ALA A 264 -15.93 9.36 -6.64
CA ALA A 264 -16.15 9.22 -5.21
C ALA A 264 -14.92 9.60 -4.39
N VAL A 265 -13.71 9.21 -4.82
CA VAL A 265 -12.47 9.64 -4.16
C VAL A 265 -12.24 11.16 -4.31
N LEU A 266 -12.46 11.71 -5.51
CA LEU A 266 -12.31 13.15 -5.76
C LEU A 266 -13.26 14.00 -4.92
N SER A 267 -14.51 13.54 -4.71
CA SER A 267 -15.48 14.25 -3.87
C SER A 267 -15.05 14.36 -2.40
N LEU A 268 -14.19 13.46 -1.93
CA LEU A 268 -13.63 13.52 -0.57
C LEU A 268 -12.65 14.69 -0.39
N ASN A 269 -12.12 15.23 -1.49
CA ASN A 269 -11.18 16.35 -1.43
C ASN A 269 -11.83 17.67 -0.98
N SER A 270 -13.13 17.82 -1.20
CA SER A 270 -13.89 19.03 -0.83
C SER A 270 -14.35 19.05 0.63
N LEU A 271 -14.23 17.93 1.36
CA LEU A 271 -14.65 17.87 2.75
C LEU A 271 -13.67 18.67 3.64
N PRO A 272 -14.18 19.57 4.53
CA PRO A 272 -13.33 20.32 5.43
C PRO A 272 -12.55 19.39 6.34
N ALA A 273 -11.32 19.78 6.67
CA ALA A 273 -10.56 19.12 7.71
C ALA A 273 -11.31 19.28 9.03
N ILE A 274 -11.80 18.19 9.61
CA ILE A 274 -12.44 18.23 10.92
C ILE A 274 -11.35 18.53 11.94
N GLN A 275 -11.68 19.44 12.87
CA GLN A 275 -10.78 19.87 13.94
C GLN A 275 -10.13 18.66 14.63
N SER A 276 -8.83 18.79 14.83
CA SER A 276 -7.96 17.85 15.52
C SER A 276 -8.53 17.35 16.83
N TYR A 277 -8.61 16.04 16.99
CA TYR A 277 -8.58 15.43 18.32
C TYR A 277 -7.14 15.48 18.87
N PRO A 278 -7.01 15.85 20.16
CA PRO A 278 -5.72 15.96 20.84
C PRO A 278 -4.96 14.66 20.97
#